data_35929332f6cf4ec58900e6c0037c161a
#
_entry.id   35929332f6cf4ec58900e6c0037c161a
#
_cell.length_a   1.000
_cell.length_b   1.000
_cell.length_c   1.000
_cell.angle_alpha   90.00
_cell.angle_beta   90.00
_cell.angle_gamma   90.00
#
_symmetry.space_group_name_H-M   'P 1'
#
loop_
_entity.id
_entity.type
_entity.pdbx_description
1 polymer ?
#
loop_
_entity_poly.entity_id
_entity_poly.type
_entity_poly.pdbx_seq_one_letter_code
_entity_poly.pdbx_strand_id
1 'polypeptide(L)'
;MKKVLFMIAMAVSMTQMSAQTEAGKYFEPKSEFNDKPFVFSNRGETEAILKLNAAYNKMDAKACLSLTTEKVKYTDFEGNKMVMTQQDWEGFFAQHQSVNWVIKSIVPIRIKDSDPSSGVIVMGTETRVSKDGKVWKKELTELFMFDLNMKINSLTQYAQEIK
;
A
#
# COMPACT_ATOMS: atom_id res chain seq x y z
N MET A 1 0.31 5.28 51.93
CA MET A 1 0.06 4.14 51.04
C MET A 1 -0.54 4.53 49.66
N LYS A 2 -1.52 5.45 49.58
CA LYS A 2 -2.13 5.86 48.29
C LYS A 2 -1.13 6.47 47.26
N LYS A 3 -0.12 7.25 47.71
CA LYS A 3 0.88 7.88 46.83
C LYS A 3 1.88 6.88 46.21
N VAL A 4 2.21 5.79 46.91
CA VAL A 4 3.10 4.74 46.41
C VAL A 4 2.39 3.90 45.36
N LEU A 5 1.11 3.61 45.54
CA LEU A 5 0.31 2.87 44.52
C LEU A 5 0.21 3.65 43.19
N PHE A 6 0.11 4.99 43.28
CA PHE A 6 0.02 5.84 42.06
C PHE A 6 1.35 5.87 41.27
N MET A 7 2.48 5.89 42.01
CA MET A 7 3.81 5.81 41.33
C MET A 7 4.07 4.44 40.66
N ILE A 8 3.63 3.34 41.28
CA ILE A 8 3.76 2.01 40.68
C ILE A 8 2.86 1.90 39.44
N ALA A 9 1.63 2.43 39.48
CA ALA A 9 0.76 2.43 38.33
C ALA A 9 1.33 3.26 37.14
N MET A 10 1.99 4.39 37.40
CA MET A 10 2.68 5.19 36.37
C MET A 10 3.91 4.48 35.82
N ALA A 11 4.69 3.76 36.64
CA ALA A 11 5.84 3.00 36.18
C ALA A 11 5.45 1.82 35.28
N VAL A 12 4.34 1.14 35.57
CA VAL A 12 3.83 0.04 34.75
C VAL A 12 3.26 0.53 33.40
N SER A 13 2.69 1.73 33.35
CA SER A 13 2.19 2.31 32.08
C SER A 13 3.32 2.80 31.15
N MET A 14 4.53 3.04 31.67
CA MET A 14 5.68 3.42 30.84
C MET A 14 6.40 2.23 30.19
N THR A 15 6.15 1.01 30.63
CA THR A 15 6.82 -0.20 30.08
C THR A 15 6.10 -0.80 28.86
N GLN A 16 4.98 -0.24 28.43
CA GLN A 16 4.27 -0.67 27.21
C GLN A 16 4.56 0.21 25.99
N MET A 17 5.70 0.89 25.92
CA MET A 17 6.25 1.26 24.65
C MET A 17 6.81 -0.03 24.01
N SER A 18 5.94 -0.83 23.40
CA SER A 18 6.41 -1.95 22.60
C SER A 18 7.32 -1.39 21.51
N ALA A 19 8.62 -1.67 21.62
CA ALA A 19 9.54 -1.37 20.55
C ALA A 19 8.97 -2.02 19.29
N GLN A 20 8.74 -1.23 18.24
CA GLN A 20 8.27 -1.78 16.97
C GLN A 20 9.26 -2.85 16.52
N THR A 21 8.75 -4.06 16.28
CA THR A 21 9.59 -5.18 15.83
C THR A 21 10.19 -4.83 14.48
N GLU A 22 11.50 -4.90 14.39
CA GLU A 22 12.22 -4.70 13.14
C GLU A 22 11.92 -5.87 12.19
N ALA A 23 11.56 -5.55 10.95
CA ALA A 23 11.11 -6.50 9.92
C ALA A 23 12.10 -6.63 8.75
N GLY A 24 13.36 -6.26 8.96
CA GLY A 24 14.40 -6.25 7.94
C GLY A 24 15.07 -4.89 7.80
N LYS A 25 15.88 -4.70 6.76
CA LYS A 25 16.63 -3.46 6.53
C LYS A 25 16.51 -2.98 5.10
N TYR A 26 16.65 -1.68 4.90
CA TYR A 26 16.73 -1.04 3.60
C TYR A 26 18.18 -1.00 3.13
N PHE A 27 18.46 -1.56 1.95
CA PHE A 27 19.81 -1.63 1.38
C PHE A 27 19.87 -0.86 0.06
N GLU A 28 20.07 0.44 0.11
CA GLU A 28 20.34 1.30 -1.04
C GLU A 28 21.51 2.22 -0.69
N PRO A 29 22.73 1.90 -1.12
CA PRO A 29 23.95 2.59 -0.67
C PRO A 29 23.97 4.11 -0.89
N LYS A 30 23.18 4.62 -1.86
CA LYS A 30 23.07 6.05 -2.15
C LYS A 30 21.95 6.75 -1.40
N SER A 31 21.17 6.02 -0.62
CA SER A 31 20.05 6.55 0.15
C SER A 31 20.50 6.93 1.56
N GLU A 32 19.95 8.02 2.08
CA GLU A 32 20.08 8.41 3.49
C GLU A 32 19.45 7.37 4.45
N PHE A 33 18.65 6.46 3.92
CA PHE A 33 17.99 5.38 4.66
C PHE A 33 18.77 4.06 4.61
N ASN A 34 19.96 4.03 3.98
CA ASN A 34 20.74 2.80 3.90
C ASN A 34 21.00 2.21 5.30
N ASP A 35 20.87 0.90 5.43
CA ASP A 35 20.95 0.14 6.70
C ASP A 35 19.88 0.44 7.76
N LYS A 36 18.95 1.38 7.52
CA LYS A 36 17.86 1.58 8.45
C LYS A 36 16.88 0.40 8.44
N PRO A 37 16.41 -0.03 9.61
CA PRO A 37 15.46 -1.14 9.67
C PRO A 37 14.08 -0.75 9.18
N PHE A 38 13.37 -1.71 8.59
CA PHE A 38 11.93 -1.64 8.41
C PHE A 38 11.21 -1.96 9.70
N VAL A 39 10.08 -1.31 9.91
CA VAL A 39 9.13 -1.60 10.98
C VAL A 39 7.73 -1.66 10.40
N PHE A 40 6.82 -2.38 11.05
CA PHE A 40 5.41 -2.36 10.65
C PHE A 40 4.81 -0.98 10.88
N SER A 41 3.93 -0.55 9.97
CA SER A 41 3.18 0.69 10.07
C SER A 41 1.73 0.43 10.49
N ASN A 42 1.13 1.41 11.18
CA ASN A 42 -0.28 1.35 11.61
C ASN A 42 -0.98 2.71 11.44
N ARG A 43 -0.59 3.49 10.45
CA ARG A 43 -1.07 4.86 10.21
C ARG A 43 -2.37 4.93 9.41
N GLY A 44 -2.96 3.79 9.05
CA GLY A 44 -4.20 3.70 8.25
C GLY A 44 -3.98 3.17 6.82
N GLU A 45 -2.77 2.69 6.52
CA GLU A 45 -2.43 2.16 5.20
C GLU A 45 -3.33 1.00 4.79
N THR A 46 -3.61 0.09 5.73
CA THR A 46 -4.48 -1.08 5.48
C THR A 46 -5.88 -0.63 5.07
N GLU A 47 -6.48 0.31 5.80
CA GLU A 47 -7.79 0.86 5.48
C GLU A 47 -7.80 1.58 4.13
N ALA A 48 -6.72 2.31 3.81
CA ALA A 48 -6.59 2.99 2.52
C ALA A 48 -6.59 1.99 1.35
N ILE A 49 -5.83 0.88 1.48
CA ILE A 49 -5.82 -0.19 0.48
C ILE A 49 -7.19 -0.88 0.37
N LEU A 50 -7.87 -1.18 1.48
CA LEU A 50 -9.20 -1.78 1.44
C LEU A 50 -10.23 -0.86 0.77
N LYS A 51 -10.16 0.46 1.01
CA LYS A 51 -11.00 1.44 0.32
C LYS A 51 -10.67 1.51 -1.18
N LEU A 52 -9.39 1.49 -1.54
CA LEU A 52 -8.97 1.44 -2.95
C LEU A 52 -9.50 0.18 -3.63
N ASN A 53 -9.35 -0.98 -3.00
CA ASN A 53 -9.87 -2.25 -3.52
C ASN A 53 -11.38 -2.20 -3.75
N ALA A 54 -12.14 -1.67 -2.79
CA ALA A 54 -13.59 -1.53 -2.93
C ALA A 54 -13.99 -0.58 -4.07
N ALA A 55 -13.28 0.53 -4.26
CA ALA A 55 -13.50 1.48 -5.34
C ALA A 55 -13.11 0.87 -6.70
N TYR A 56 -11.96 0.21 -6.76
CA TYR A 56 -11.44 -0.45 -7.96
C TYR A 56 -12.39 -1.53 -8.47
N ASN A 57 -12.85 -2.42 -7.58
CA ASN A 57 -13.79 -3.49 -7.95
C ASN A 57 -15.17 -2.97 -8.39
N LYS A 58 -15.52 -1.74 -8.03
CA LYS A 58 -16.71 -1.04 -8.52
C LYS A 58 -16.46 -0.24 -9.79
N MET A 59 -15.20 -0.19 -10.27
CA MET A 59 -14.77 0.64 -11.38
C MET A 59 -15.07 2.13 -11.16
N ASP A 60 -14.99 2.59 -9.91
CA ASP A 60 -15.24 3.98 -9.50
C ASP A 60 -13.93 4.79 -9.56
N ALA A 61 -13.64 5.35 -10.74
CA ALA A 61 -12.45 6.16 -10.98
C ALA A 61 -12.33 7.36 -10.02
N LYS A 62 -13.44 8.01 -9.69
CA LYS A 62 -13.45 9.15 -8.77
C LYS A 62 -13.09 8.74 -7.36
N ALA A 63 -13.63 7.62 -6.88
CA ALA A 63 -13.28 7.10 -5.56
C ALA A 63 -11.81 6.63 -5.52
N CYS A 64 -11.29 5.95 -6.56
CA CYS A 64 -9.87 5.60 -6.67
C CYS A 64 -9.00 6.86 -6.59
N LEU A 65 -9.31 7.89 -7.38
CA LEU A 65 -8.56 9.15 -7.38
C LEU A 65 -8.58 9.84 -6.00
N SER A 66 -9.68 9.75 -5.25
CA SER A 66 -9.76 10.34 -3.92
C SER A 66 -8.75 9.77 -2.92
N LEU A 67 -8.21 8.58 -3.19
CA LEU A 67 -7.23 7.86 -2.36
C LEU A 67 -5.80 8.02 -2.85
N THR A 68 -5.60 8.63 -4.01
CA THR A 68 -4.29 8.84 -4.63
C THR A 68 -3.92 10.31 -4.68
N THR A 69 -2.66 10.61 -4.98
CA THR A 69 -2.25 11.93 -5.45
C THR A 69 -2.75 12.17 -6.88
N GLU A 70 -2.77 13.41 -7.35
CA GLU A 70 -3.17 13.74 -8.74
C GLU A 70 -2.35 13.01 -9.79
N LYS A 71 -1.09 12.72 -9.46
CA LYS A 71 -0.13 12.04 -10.32
C LYS A 71 0.48 10.89 -9.53
N VAL A 72 0.16 9.65 -9.92
CA VAL A 72 0.71 8.45 -9.31
C VAL A 72 1.81 7.89 -10.22
N LYS A 73 3.00 7.69 -9.69
CA LYS A 73 4.07 6.98 -10.40
C LYS A 73 3.70 5.51 -10.46
N TYR A 74 3.50 4.96 -11.65
CA TYR A 74 3.15 3.57 -11.84
C TYR A 74 4.23 2.84 -12.62
N THR A 75 4.65 1.70 -12.11
CA THR A 75 5.49 0.74 -12.83
C THR A 75 4.69 -0.55 -12.97
N ASP A 76 4.37 -0.93 -14.19
CA ASP A 76 3.62 -2.16 -14.45
C ASP A 76 4.51 -3.41 -14.31
N PHE A 77 3.89 -4.59 -14.42
CA PHE A 77 4.58 -5.87 -14.28
C PHE A 77 5.55 -6.18 -15.43
N GLU A 78 5.53 -5.44 -16.53
CA GLU A 78 6.50 -5.51 -17.63
C GLU A 78 7.68 -4.55 -17.41
N GLY A 79 7.61 -3.70 -16.38
CA GLY A 79 8.63 -2.71 -16.05
C GLY A 79 8.43 -1.37 -16.75
N ASN A 80 7.32 -1.15 -17.48
CA ASN A 80 7.00 0.13 -18.09
C ASN A 80 6.65 1.14 -17.00
N LYS A 81 7.22 2.33 -17.11
CA LYS A 81 7.00 3.44 -16.16
C LYS A 81 6.10 4.48 -16.78
N MET A 82 5.06 4.85 -16.06
CA MET A 82 4.12 5.89 -16.47
C MET A 82 3.68 6.72 -15.27
N VAL A 83 3.01 7.81 -15.54
CA VAL A 83 2.35 8.63 -14.53
C VAL A 83 0.85 8.51 -14.75
N MET A 84 0.14 7.91 -13.81
CA MET A 84 -1.31 7.76 -13.86
C MET A 84 -2.00 9.02 -13.33
N THR A 85 -3.00 9.46 -14.07
CA THR A 85 -3.88 10.59 -13.76
C THR A 85 -5.32 10.11 -13.62
N GLN A 86 -6.26 11.01 -13.32
CA GLN A 86 -7.70 10.69 -13.34
C GLN A 86 -8.14 10.11 -14.69
N GLN A 87 -7.68 10.72 -15.78
CA GLN A 87 -8.06 10.31 -17.13
C GLN A 87 -7.60 8.89 -17.46
N ASP A 88 -6.45 8.47 -16.90
CA ASP A 88 -5.96 7.10 -17.07
C ASP A 88 -6.82 6.09 -16.32
N TRP A 89 -7.31 6.42 -15.11
CA TRP A 89 -8.28 5.59 -14.39
C TRP A 89 -9.60 5.43 -15.17
N GLU A 90 -10.14 6.52 -15.67
CA GLU A 90 -11.37 6.51 -16.47
C GLU A 90 -11.18 5.70 -17.77
N GLY A 91 -10.06 5.92 -18.46
CA GLY A 91 -9.71 5.19 -19.68
C GLY A 91 -9.52 3.69 -19.44
N PHE A 92 -8.87 3.32 -18.34
CA PHE A 92 -8.69 1.92 -17.94
C PHE A 92 -10.06 1.26 -17.71
N PHE A 93 -10.92 1.82 -16.89
CA PHE A 93 -12.24 1.24 -16.62
C PHE A 93 -13.14 1.23 -17.85
N ALA A 94 -13.02 2.22 -18.73
CA ALA A 94 -13.79 2.27 -19.97
C ALA A 94 -13.47 1.10 -20.93
N GLN A 95 -12.32 0.44 -20.81
CA GLN A 95 -11.92 -0.70 -21.64
C GLN A 95 -12.38 -2.05 -21.11
N HIS A 96 -12.87 -2.11 -19.85
CA HIS A 96 -13.24 -3.36 -19.19
C HIS A 96 -14.76 -3.48 -18.96
N GLN A 97 -15.25 -4.70 -18.99
CA GLN A 97 -16.62 -5.06 -18.54
C GLN A 97 -16.62 -5.19 -17.02
N SER A 98 -15.55 -5.76 -16.46
CA SER A 98 -15.38 -5.94 -15.03
C SER A 98 -13.91 -6.05 -14.66
N VAL A 99 -13.62 -5.64 -13.44
CA VAL A 99 -12.37 -5.90 -12.76
C VAL A 99 -12.68 -6.51 -11.39
N ASN A 100 -11.85 -7.44 -10.94
CA ASN A 100 -12.00 -8.07 -9.63
C ASN A 100 -10.62 -8.32 -9.04
N TRP A 101 -10.26 -7.51 -8.06
CA TRP A 101 -9.02 -7.62 -7.31
C TRP A 101 -9.33 -8.22 -5.94
N VAL A 102 -8.92 -9.48 -5.73
CA VAL A 102 -9.09 -10.23 -4.49
C VAL A 102 -7.79 -10.16 -3.69
N ILE A 103 -7.78 -9.40 -2.62
CA ILE A 103 -6.63 -9.26 -1.73
C ILE A 103 -6.48 -10.52 -0.87
N LYS A 104 -5.26 -11.05 -0.79
CA LYS A 104 -4.88 -12.19 0.07
C LYS A 104 -4.11 -11.74 1.30
N SER A 105 -3.27 -10.72 1.17
CA SER A 105 -2.54 -10.13 2.31
C SER A 105 -2.21 -8.66 2.09
N ILE A 106 -2.10 -7.92 3.19
CA ILE A 106 -1.68 -6.52 3.24
C ILE A 106 -0.61 -6.41 4.33
N VAL A 107 0.58 -5.95 3.97
CA VAL A 107 1.71 -5.80 4.90
C VAL A 107 2.18 -4.36 4.87
N PRO A 108 1.72 -3.51 5.80
CA PRO A 108 2.15 -2.11 5.88
C PRO A 108 3.52 -2.01 6.56
N ILE A 109 4.45 -1.32 5.91
CA ILE A 109 5.82 -1.14 6.36
C ILE A 109 6.24 0.32 6.25
N ARG A 110 7.22 0.73 7.07
CA ARG A 110 7.95 1.99 6.90
C ARG A 110 9.38 1.82 7.33
N ILE A 111 10.25 2.69 6.91
CA ILE A 111 11.62 2.76 7.43
C ILE A 111 11.56 3.40 8.81
N LYS A 112 12.21 2.80 9.80
CA LYS A 112 12.28 3.31 11.17
C LYS A 112 12.92 4.70 11.17
N ASP A 113 12.35 5.60 11.96
CA ASP A 113 12.81 6.99 12.13
C ASP A 113 12.88 7.77 10.80
N SER A 114 12.24 7.27 9.74
CA SER A 114 11.94 8.05 8.56
C SER A 114 10.55 8.66 8.74
N ASP A 115 10.47 9.95 8.66
CA ASP A 115 9.20 10.61 8.45
C ASP A 115 9.25 11.17 7.02
N PRO A 116 8.35 10.82 6.19
CA PRO A 116 6.95 10.45 6.44
C PRO A 116 6.39 9.30 5.63
N SER A 117 7.12 8.76 4.66
CA SER A 117 6.55 7.83 3.71
C SER A 117 6.46 6.41 4.29
N SER A 118 5.29 5.82 4.17
CA SER A 118 5.08 4.40 4.41
C SER A 118 4.81 3.68 3.10
N GLY A 119 5.05 2.38 3.09
CA GLY A 119 4.73 1.49 1.98
C GLY A 119 3.81 0.37 2.42
N VAL A 120 3.14 -0.23 1.46
CA VAL A 120 2.32 -1.43 1.69
C VAL A 120 2.62 -2.44 0.62
N ILE A 121 2.95 -3.65 1.03
CA ILE A 121 3.02 -4.80 0.13
C ILE A 121 1.65 -5.46 0.15
N VAL A 122 1.01 -5.55 -1.01
CA VAL A 122 -0.27 -6.24 -1.19
C VAL A 122 -0.06 -7.46 -2.08
N MET A 123 -0.53 -8.59 -1.65
CA MET A 123 -0.59 -9.80 -2.48
C MET A 123 -2.04 -10.15 -2.76
N GLY A 124 -2.34 -10.54 -3.99
CA GLY A 124 -3.70 -10.85 -4.39
C GLY A 124 -3.80 -11.48 -5.77
N THR A 125 -5.02 -11.76 -6.17
CA THR A 125 -5.35 -12.20 -7.53
C THR A 125 -6.18 -11.11 -8.19
N GLU A 126 -5.83 -10.72 -9.37
CA GLU A 126 -6.65 -9.81 -10.16
C GLU A 126 -7.19 -10.51 -11.42
N THR A 127 -8.47 -10.28 -11.69
CA THR A 127 -9.14 -10.71 -12.92
C THR A 127 -9.73 -9.49 -13.61
N ARG A 128 -9.43 -9.32 -14.89
CA ARG A 128 -9.98 -8.26 -15.74
C ARG A 128 -10.70 -8.92 -16.91
N VAL A 129 -11.91 -8.48 -17.21
CA VAL A 129 -12.64 -8.88 -18.40
C VAL A 129 -12.76 -7.66 -19.29
N SER A 130 -12.09 -7.66 -20.44
CA SER A 130 -12.17 -6.58 -21.42
C SER A 130 -13.50 -6.57 -22.16
N LYS A 131 -13.84 -5.46 -22.83
CA LYS A 131 -15.11 -5.33 -23.55
C LYS A 131 -15.27 -6.28 -24.72
N ASP A 132 -14.17 -6.80 -25.28
CA ASP A 132 -14.16 -7.86 -26.28
C ASP A 132 -14.25 -9.28 -25.69
N GLY A 133 -14.44 -9.39 -24.37
CA GLY A 133 -14.61 -10.65 -23.64
C GLY A 133 -13.33 -11.38 -23.28
N LYS A 134 -12.16 -10.84 -23.59
CA LYS A 134 -10.90 -11.46 -23.17
C LYS A 134 -10.73 -11.37 -21.65
N VAL A 135 -10.27 -12.46 -21.06
CA VAL A 135 -10.00 -12.56 -19.63
C VAL A 135 -8.51 -12.49 -19.40
N TRP A 136 -8.08 -11.53 -18.59
CA TRP A 136 -6.74 -11.45 -18.02
C TRP A 136 -6.84 -11.80 -16.54
N LYS A 137 -6.02 -12.75 -16.07
CA LYS A 137 -6.00 -13.16 -14.66
C LYS A 137 -4.57 -13.46 -14.22
N LYS A 138 -4.13 -12.81 -13.14
CA LYS A 138 -2.77 -12.94 -12.60
C LYS A 138 -2.77 -12.95 -11.07
N GLU A 139 -1.76 -13.61 -10.51
CA GLU A 139 -1.32 -13.36 -9.13
C GLU A 139 -0.47 -12.09 -9.13
N LEU A 140 -0.77 -11.17 -8.22
CA LEU A 140 -0.06 -9.91 -8.09
C LEU A 140 0.64 -9.78 -6.76
N THR A 141 1.83 -9.20 -6.80
CA THR A 141 2.49 -8.57 -5.65
C THR A 141 2.68 -7.10 -6.00
N GLU A 142 2.12 -6.22 -5.19
CA GLU A 142 2.07 -4.79 -5.45
C GLU A 142 2.69 -4.04 -4.29
N LEU A 143 3.54 -3.05 -4.60
CA LEU A 143 4.12 -2.14 -3.64
C LEU A 143 3.50 -0.76 -3.84
N PHE A 144 2.68 -0.35 -2.89
CA PHE A 144 2.11 0.99 -2.81
C PHE A 144 2.95 1.85 -1.89
N MET A 145 3.21 3.10 -2.29
CA MET A 145 3.85 4.09 -1.44
C MET A 145 2.86 5.21 -1.14
N PHE A 146 2.91 5.70 0.09
CA PHE A 146 2.04 6.75 0.59
C PHE A 146 2.82 8.03 0.86
N ASP A 147 2.17 9.17 0.67
CA ASP A 147 2.66 10.47 1.14
C ASP A 147 2.25 10.74 2.61
N LEU A 148 2.62 11.91 3.12
CA LEU A 148 2.27 12.37 4.48
C LEU A 148 0.78 12.45 4.74
N ASN A 149 -0.03 12.68 3.71
CA ASN A 149 -1.48 12.82 3.80
C ASN A 149 -2.21 11.49 3.60
N MET A 150 -1.48 10.37 3.63
CA MET A 150 -2.01 9.03 3.39
C MET A 150 -2.65 8.87 2.00
N LYS A 151 -2.10 9.60 1.00
CA LYS A 151 -2.42 9.42 -0.41
C LYS A 151 -1.39 8.52 -1.08
N ILE A 152 -1.86 7.60 -1.89
CA ILE A 152 -0.99 6.74 -2.71
C ILE A 152 -0.34 7.62 -3.79
N ASN A 153 0.98 7.69 -3.80
CA ASN A 153 1.77 8.47 -4.76
C ASN A 153 2.58 7.60 -5.71
N SER A 154 2.73 6.32 -5.41
CA SER A 154 3.43 5.38 -6.27
C SER A 154 2.88 3.96 -6.13
N LEU A 155 2.92 3.21 -7.22
CA LEU A 155 2.58 1.80 -7.31
C LEU A 155 3.59 1.09 -8.22
N THR A 156 4.16 0.00 -7.72
CA THR A 156 4.93 -0.96 -8.54
C THR A 156 4.24 -2.31 -8.48
N GLN A 157 4.01 -2.92 -9.63
CA GLN A 157 3.28 -4.16 -9.76
C GLN A 157 4.19 -5.27 -10.29
N TYR A 158 4.12 -6.44 -9.69
CA TYR A 158 4.74 -7.68 -10.15
C TYR A 158 3.63 -8.70 -10.39
N ALA A 159 3.70 -9.44 -11.48
CA ALA A 159 2.67 -10.41 -11.85
C ALA A 159 3.25 -11.78 -12.17
N GLN A 160 2.51 -12.81 -11.81
CA GLN A 160 2.82 -14.21 -12.13
C GLN A 160 1.61 -14.85 -12.81
N GLU A 161 1.90 -15.77 -13.77
CA GLU A 161 0.87 -16.59 -14.38
C GLU A 161 0.27 -17.55 -13.33
N ILE A 162 -1.03 -17.69 -13.36
CA ILE A 162 -1.73 -18.72 -12.57
C ILE A 162 -1.60 -20.03 -13.33
N LYS A 163 -0.88 -20.98 -12.75
CA LYS A 163 -0.73 -22.34 -13.29
C LYS A 163 -1.97 -23.18 -13.01
#